data_1e63f473077ac19063292c70ce814d33
#
_entry.id   1e63f473077ac19063292c70ce814d33
#
_cell.length_a   1.000
_cell.length_b   1.000
_cell.length_c   1.000
_cell.angle_alpha   90.00
_cell.angle_beta   90.00
_cell.angle_gamma   90.00
#
_symmetry.space_group_name_H-M   'P 1'
#
loop_
_entity.id
_entity.type
_entity.pdbx_description
1 polymer ?
#
loop_
_entity_poly.entity_id
_entity_poly.type
_entity_poly.pdbx_seq_one_letter_code
_entity_poly.pdbx_strand_id
1 'polypeptide(L)' 'MKLDQYLKWKGWAFTGGEAKQRIQQGDVKVNGTVETRQGRQLIPGDRVSLAGQESVVEENPTTGP' A
#
# COMPACT_ATOMS: atom_id res chain seq x y z
N MET A 1 3.43 8.52 -2.84
CA MET A 1 2.08 8.05 -2.47
C MET A 1 2.15 7.36 -1.12
N LYS A 2 1.22 7.63 -0.24
CA LYS A 2 1.23 7.00 1.06
C LYS A 2 0.66 5.60 0.97
N LEU A 3 1.05 4.74 1.89
CA LEU A 3 0.67 3.34 1.86
C LEU A 3 -0.85 3.14 1.86
N ASP A 4 -1.58 3.87 2.71
CA ASP A 4 -3.02 3.73 2.77
C ASP A 4 -3.66 4.15 1.43
N GLN A 5 -3.14 5.19 0.80
CA GLN A 5 -3.66 5.62 -0.48
C GLN A 5 -3.36 4.59 -1.56
N TYR A 6 -2.21 3.94 -1.47
CA TYR A 6 -1.83 2.92 -2.44
C TYR A 6 -2.79 1.73 -2.38
N LEU A 7 -3.18 1.30 -1.17
CA LEU A 7 -4.11 0.19 -1.03
C LEU A 7 -5.46 0.53 -1.65
N LYS A 8 -5.92 1.77 -1.48
CA LYS A 8 -7.17 2.19 -2.09
C LYS A 8 -7.03 2.21 -3.60
N TRP A 9 -5.93 2.72 -4.09
CA TRP A 9 -5.72 2.84 -5.53
C TRP A 9 -5.68 1.46 -6.20
N LYS A 10 -5.10 0.48 -5.53
CA LYS A 10 -5.04 -0.87 -6.07
C LYS A 10 -6.37 -1.62 -5.93
N GLY A 11 -7.32 -1.05 -5.21
CA GLY A 11 -8.57 -1.74 -4.97
C GLY A 11 -8.47 -2.79 -3.88
N TRP A 12 -7.41 -2.79 -3.09
CA TRP A 12 -7.24 -3.74 -2.00
C TRP A 12 -7.94 -3.27 -0.73
N ALA A 13 -8.43 -2.04 -0.72
CA ALA A 13 -9.24 -1.51 0.35
C ALA A 13 -10.24 -0.53 -0.28
N PHE A 14 -11.48 -0.50 0.22
CA PHE A 14 -12.49 0.36 -0.33
C PHE A 14 -12.41 1.78 0.20
N THR A 15 -11.96 1.93 1.45
CA THR A 15 -11.92 3.24 2.09
C THR A 15 -10.59 3.42 2.77
N GLY A 16 -10.28 4.68 3.13
CA GLY A 16 -9.06 4.95 3.88
C GLY A 16 -9.10 4.30 5.25
N GLY A 17 -10.29 4.23 5.88
CA GLY A 17 -10.41 3.57 7.17
C GLY A 17 -10.11 2.09 7.10
N GLU A 18 -10.56 1.43 6.03
CA GLU A 18 -10.27 0.02 5.87
C GLU A 18 -8.77 -0.17 5.62
N ALA A 19 -8.18 0.66 4.79
CA ALA A 19 -6.75 0.57 4.51
C ALA A 19 -5.95 0.76 5.80
N LYS A 20 -6.34 1.74 6.61
CA LYS A 20 -5.65 2.00 7.87
C LYS A 20 -5.76 0.78 8.79
N GLN A 21 -6.94 0.18 8.86
CA GLN A 21 -7.13 -0.97 9.73
C GLN A 21 -6.28 -2.15 9.29
N ARG A 22 -6.22 -2.42 7.99
CA ARG A 22 -5.40 -3.51 7.48
C ARG A 22 -3.93 -3.29 7.80
N ILE A 23 -3.47 -2.05 7.65
CA ILE A 23 -2.07 -1.74 7.92
C ILE A 23 -1.77 -1.93 9.40
N GLN A 24 -2.64 -1.42 10.27
CA GLN A 24 -2.40 -1.50 11.70
C GLN A 24 -2.50 -2.91 12.24
N GLN A 25 -3.25 -3.77 11.58
CA GLN A 25 -3.35 -5.15 11.99
C GLN A 25 -2.13 -5.97 11.58
N GLY A 26 -1.23 -5.39 10.81
CA GLY A 26 -0.05 -6.12 10.38
C GLY A 26 -0.28 -6.98 9.15
N ASP A 27 -1.37 -6.72 8.42
CA ASP A 27 -1.68 -7.50 7.23
C ASP A 27 -0.86 -7.07 6.02
N VAL A 28 -0.23 -5.91 6.08
CA VAL A 28 0.46 -5.32 4.94
C VAL A 28 1.97 -5.39 5.15
N LYS A 29 2.68 -5.81 4.12
CA LYS A 29 4.14 -5.82 4.16
C LYS A 29 4.68 -4.92 3.08
N VAL A 30 5.77 -4.25 3.37
CA VAL A 30 6.49 -3.45 2.38
C VAL A 30 7.90 -4.01 2.32
N ASN A 31 8.30 -4.45 1.15
CA ASN A 31 9.62 -5.07 0.94
C ASN A 31 9.85 -6.26 1.88
N GLY A 32 8.78 -7.03 2.11
CA GLY A 32 8.88 -8.24 2.93
C GLY A 32 8.80 -8.01 4.42
N THR A 33 8.66 -6.75 4.86
CA THR A 33 8.60 -6.45 6.29
C THR A 33 7.23 -5.88 6.62
N VAL A 34 6.63 -6.33 7.70
CA VAL A 34 5.33 -5.84 8.12
C VAL A 34 5.43 -4.35 8.40
N GLU A 35 4.52 -3.58 7.82
CA GLU A 35 4.47 -2.14 8.01
C GLU A 35 3.16 -1.79 8.68
N THR A 36 3.20 -1.10 9.81
CA THR A 36 1.98 -0.74 10.53
C THR A 36 1.70 0.74 10.48
N ARG A 37 2.52 1.52 9.79
CA ARG A 37 2.31 2.96 9.70
C ARG A 37 1.53 3.26 8.43
N GLN A 38 0.30 3.78 8.59
CA GLN A 38 -0.53 4.05 7.43
C GLN A 38 0.04 5.15 6.57
N GLY A 39 0.78 6.05 7.15
CA GLY A 39 1.36 7.16 6.41
C GLY A 39 2.71 6.88 5.81
N ARG A 40 3.13 5.62 5.77
CA ARG A 40 4.42 5.30 5.17
C ARG A 40 4.48 5.78 3.73
N GLN A 41 5.50 6.54 3.42
CA GLN A 41 5.67 7.05 2.06
C GLN A 41 6.28 5.95 1.21
N LEU A 42 5.64 5.64 0.10
CA LEU A 42 6.15 4.64 -0.84
C LEU A 42 6.91 5.32 -1.95
N ILE A 43 7.93 4.65 -2.45
CA ILE A 43 8.71 5.15 -3.57
C ILE A 43 8.70 4.08 -4.65
N PRO A 44 9.00 4.44 -5.89
CA PRO A 44 9.02 3.47 -6.97
C PRO A 44 9.99 2.34 -6.64
N GLY A 45 9.56 1.11 -6.91
CA GLY A 45 10.35 -0.07 -6.60
C GLY A 45 9.98 -0.74 -5.30
N ASP A 46 9.24 -0.05 -4.41
CA ASP A 46 8.81 -0.69 -3.17
C ASP A 46 7.82 -1.81 -3.52
N ARG A 47 7.94 -2.92 -2.81
CA ARG A 47 7.06 -4.07 -3.02
C ARG A 47 6.05 -4.12 -1.89
N VAL A 48 4.77 -4.01 -2.23
CA VAL A 48 3.71 -3.99 -1.24
C VAL A 48 2.91 -5.27 -1.37
N SER A 49 2.64 -5.94 -0.26
CA SER A 49 1.84 -7.16 -0.28
C SER A 49 0.76 -7.12 0.78
N LEU A 50 -0.38 -7.73 0.46
CA LEU A 50 -1.52 -7.79 1.36
C LEU A 50 -2.36 -9.01 1.00
N ALA A 51 -2.55 -9.89 1.96
CA ALA A 51 -3.46 -11.03 1.82
C ALA A 51 -3.17 -11.86 0.56
N GLY A 52 -1.92 -12.15 0.34
CA GLY A 52 -1.53 -12.98 -0.81
C GLY A 52 -1.39 -12.22 -2.11
N GLN A 53 -1.74 -10.93 -2.13
CA GLN A 53 -1.56 -10.11 -3.30
C GLN A 53 -0.27 -9.32 -3.15
N GLU A 54 0.44 -9.12 -4.23
CA GLU A 54 1.69 -8.39 -4.19
C GLU A 54 1.83 -7.52 -5.41
N SER A 55 2.37 -6.35 -5.26
CA SER A 55 2.56 -5.43 -6.36
C SER A 55 3.78 -4.57 -6.10
N VAL A 56 4.40 -4.10 -7.16
CA VAL A 56 5.56 -3.21 -7.05
C VAL A 56 5.09 -1.81 -7.41
N VAL A 57 5.46 -0.84 -6.59
CA VAL A 57 5.08 0.55 -6.82
C VAL A 57 5.78 1.02 -8.09
N GLU A 58 4.99 1.57 -8.99
CA GLU A 58 5.55 2.01 -10.26
C GLU A 58 5.86 3.48 -10.18
N GLU A 59 6.82 3.89 -10.99
CA GLU A 59 7.17 5.27 -11.00
C GLU A 59 6.05 6.06 -11.60
N ASN A 60 5.57 7.03 -10.89
CA ASN A 60 4.58 7.97 -11.39
C ASN A 60 3.38 7.33 -12.03
N PRO A 61 2.68 6.55 -11.30
CA PRO A 61 1.49 5.92 -11.84
C PRO A 61 0.44 6.92 -12.26
N THR A 62 0.56 8.15 -11.84
CA THR A 62 -0.46 9.06 -12.15
C THR A 62 -0.25 9.74 -13.38
N THR A 63 0.74 9.50 -14.07
CA THR A 63 0.85 10.19 -15.25
C THR A 63 -0.24 9.92 -16.02
N GLY A 64 -0.76 9.22 -15.79
CA GLY A 64 -1.84 9.20 -16.44
C GLY A 64 -2.26 10.38 -16.30
N PRO A 65 -2.30 10.77 -16.31
CA PRO A 65 -2.78 11.83 -16.15
C PRO A 65 -3.07 11.80 -16.23
#